data_dca50e568be8653718a9c6145fc1da16
#
_entry.id   dca50e568be8653718a9c6145fc1da16
#
_cell.length_a   1.000
_cell.length_b   1.000
_cell.length_c   1.000
_cell.angle_alpha   90.00
_cell.angle_beta   90.00
_cell.angle_gamma   90.00
#
_symmetry.space_group_name_H-M   'P 1'
#
loop_
_entity.id
_entity.type
_entity.pdbx_description
1 polymer ?
#
loop_
_entity_poly.entity_id
_entity_poly.type
_entity_poly.pdbx_seq_one_letter_code
_entity_poly.pdbx_strand_id
1 'polypeptide(L)'
;AVADIEKLIVWGNHSPTMYPDYRFATAGGKSLKDLISDESWNRETFIPKVGKRGAAIIEARGLSSAASAANAAIDHVRDWVLGTNGKWVTMGIPSDGSYGIPEDVMYGVPVTCANGEYTRIKDLAVDDYSRAMMDKTLAELEEERAGVAHLL
;
A
#
# COMPACT_ATOMS: atom_id res chain seq x y z
N ALA A 1 19.53 -6.31 0.68
CA ALA A 1 18.76 -6.84 -0.46
C ALA A 1 17.30 -6.42 -0.36
N VAL A 2 16.49 -6.57 -1.42
CA VAL A 2 15.04 -6.28 -1.35
C VAL A 2 14.36 -7.13 -0.28
N ALA A 3 14.79 -8.38 -0.11
CA ALA A 3 14.29 -9.29 0.92
C ALA A 3 14.53 -8.82 2.37
N ASP A 4 15.43 -7.86 2.57
CA ASP A 4 15.72 -7.30 3.90
C ASP A 4 14.79 -6.12 4.26
N ILE A 5 13.93 -5.69 3.32
CA ILE A 5 12.98 -4.60 3.53
C ILE A 5 11.70 -5.18 4.14
N GLU A 6 11.33 -4.63 5.29
CA GLU A 6 10.12 -5.02 6.02
C GLU A 6 9.27 -3.79 6.33
N LYS A 7 7.99 -3.96 6.57
CA LYS A 7 7.02 -2.93 7.02
C LYS A 7 6.86 -1.75 6.06
N LEU A 8 7.12 -1.95 4.76
CA LEU A 8 6.72 -1.00 3.74
C LEU A 8 5.22 -1.12 3.51
N ILE A 9 4.50 -0.02 3.58
CA ILE A 9 3.05 0.02 3.46
C ILE A 9 2.67 0.75 2.17
N VAL A 10 1.59 0.32 1.52
CA VAL A 10 0.95 1.09 0.44
C VAL A 10 -0.51 1.32 0.83
N TRP A 11 -0.83 2.56 1.21
CA TRP A 11 -2.17 2.94 1.62
C TRP A 11 -3.07 3.23 0.43
N GLY A 12 -4.36 2.90 0.58
CA GLY A 12 -5.44 3.36 -0.30
C GLY A 12 -5.68 2.53 -1.54
N ASN A 13 -5.99 3.21 -2.64
CA ASN A 13 -6.38 2.64 -3.93
C ASN A 13 -5.16 2.16 -4.74
N HIS A 14 -5.38 1.18 -5.62
CA HIS A 14 -4.39 0.77 -6.62
C HIS A 14 -4.43 1.71 -7.85
N SER A 15 -4.03 2.95 -7.64
CA SER A 15 -4.06 4.03 -8.62
C SER A 15 -2.84 4.94 -8.45
N PRO A 16 -2.68 5.99 -9.30
CA PRO A 16 -1.62 6.99 -9.08
C PRO A 16 -1.73 7.77 -7.77
N THR A 17 -2.86 7.69 -7.06
CA THR A 17 -3.05 8.31 -5.74
C THR A 17 -2.57 7.43 -4.59
N MET A 18 -2.23 6.15 -4.84
CA MET A 18 -1.68 5.26 -3.80
C MET A 18 -0.58 5.96 -3.01
N TYR A 19 -0.53 5.71 -1.71
CA TYR A 19 0.48 6.29 -0.84
C TYR A 19 1.46 5.22 -0.35
N PRO A 20 2.62 5.05 -1.00
CA PRO A 20 3.70 4.23 -0.48
C PRO A 20 4.37 4.94 0.71
N ASP A 21 4.33 4.28 1.87
CA ASP A 21 4.76 4.82 3.15
C ASP A 21 5.92 4.00 3.72
N TYR A 22 7.10 4.59 3.80
CA TYR A 22 8.30 3.96 4.32
C TYR A 22 8.61 4.33 5.79
N ARG A 23 7.76 5.14 6.44
CA ARG A 23 8.03 5.66 7.80
C ARG A 23 8.28 4.57 8.84
N PHE A 24 7.63 3.43 8.67
CA PHE A 24 7.77 2.25 9.54
C PHE A 24 8.72 1.20 8.96
N ALA A 25 9.15 1.38 7.72
CA ALA A 25 9.94 0.39 7.03
C ALA A 25 11.36 0.29 7.58
N THR A 26 11.88 -0.93 7.53
CA THR A 26 13.26 -1.23 7.93
C THR A 26 14.01 -1.92 6.79
N ALA A 27 15.32 -1.79 6.78
CA ALA A 27 16.22 -2.55 5.92
C ALA A 27 17.32 -3.17 6.78
N GLY A 28 17.33 -4.50 6.86
CA GLY A 28 18.25 -5.23 7.73
C GLY A 28 18.14 -4.80 9.20
N GLY A 29 16.90 -4.55 9.67
CA GLY A 29 16.60 -4.11 11.03
C GLY A 29 16.85 -2.63 11.33
N LYS A 30 17.35 -1.84 10.37
CA LYS A 30 17.56 -0.39 10.54
C LYS A 30 16.39 0.38 9.93
N SER A 31 15.91 1.43 10.61
CA SER A 31 14.86 2.32 10.11
C SER A 31 15.22 2.91 8.74
N LEU A 32 14.34 2.80 7.76
CA LEU A 32 14.54 3.47 6.46
C LEU A 32 14.53 4.99 6.60
N LYS A 33 13.76 5.52 7.54
CA LYS A 33 13.72 6.96 7.81
C LYS A 33 15.09 7.50 8.29
N ASP A 34 15.86 6.68 9.03
CA ASP A 34 17.20 7.04 9.48
C ASP A 34 18.25 6.84 8.38
N LEU A 35 18.05 5.85 7.50
CA LEU A 35 18.93 5.57 6.38
C LEU A 35 18.73 6.54 5.22
N ILE A 36 17.49 7.01 5.01
CA ILE A 36 17.10 7.95 3.96
C ILE A 36 16.65 9.22 4.65
N SER A 37 17.59 10.10 4.95
CA SER A 37 17.30 11.38 5.62
C SER A 37 16.75 12.46 4.68
N ASP A 38 16.69 12.19 3.38
CA ASP A 38 16.20 13.12 2.36
C ASP A 38 14.68 12.99 2.18
N GLU A 39 13.93 13.78 2.91
CA GLU A 39 12.46 13.83 2.81
C GLU A 39 11.99 14.37 1.45
N SER A 40 12.77 15.24 0.80
CA SER A 40 12.48 15.72 -0.54
C SER A 40 12.53 14.57 -1.56
N TRP A 41 13.53 13.70 -1.47
CA TRP A 41 13.59 12.48 -2.29
C TRP A 41 12.35 11.59 -2.10
N ASN A 42 11.89 11.42 -0.86
CA ASN A 42 10.69 10.64 -0.60
C ASN A 42 9.47 11.19 -1.35
N ARG A 43 9.20 12.49 -1.16
CA ARG A 43 7.99 13.15 -1.68
C ARG A 43 8.03 13.39 -3.19
N GLU A 44 9.18 13.76 -3.72
CA GLU A 44 9.33 14.19 -5.10
C GLU A 44 9.80 13.07 -6.03
N THR A 45 10.41 12.01 -5.49
CA THR A 45 10.96 10.92 -6.30
C THR A 45 10.31 9.58 -5.97
N PHE A 46 10.41 9.10 -4.73
CA PHE A 46 9.98 7.75 -4.36
C PHE A 46 8.46 7.56 -4.55
N ILE A 47 7.65 8.38 -3.92
CA ILE A 47 6.19 8.27 -3.98
C ILE A 47 5.67 8.38 -5.42
N PRO A 48 6.03 9.40 -6.21
CA PRO A 48 5.58 9.50 -7.60
C PRO A 48 6.10 8.36 -8.49
N LYS A 49 7.31 7.89 -8.27
CA LYS A 49 7.91 6.79 -9.07
C LYS A 49 7.20 5.46 -8.81
N VAL A 50 6.84 5.18 -7.57
CA VAL A 50 6.05 3.99 -7.22
C VAL A 50 4.65 4.09 -7.82
N GLY A 51 3.95 5.20 -7.61
CA GLY A 51 2.60 5.40 -8.14
C GLY A 51 2.48 5.34 -9.67
N LYS A 52 3.56 5.73 -10.40
CA LYS A 52 3.61 5.71 -11.86
C LYS A 52 4.31 4.47 -12.45
N ARG A 53 4.69 3.49 -11.62
CA ARG A 53 5.51 2.36 -12.09
C ARG A 53 4.85 1.56 -13.21
N GLY A 54 3.54 1.30 -13.11
CA GLY A 54 2.78 0.58 -14.13
C GLY A 54 2.83 1.30 -15.49
N ALA A 55 2.59 2.61 -15.52
CA ALA A 55 2.66 3.42 -16.73
C ALA A 55 4.06 3.41 -17.36
N ALA A 56 5.11 3.51 -16.56
CA ALA A 56 6.49 3.44 -17.04
C ALA A 56 6.84 2.08 -17.67
N ILE A 57 6.27 0.98 -17.16
CA ILE A 57 6.44 -0.35 -17.76
C ILE A 57 5.74 -0.43 -19.11
N ILE A 58 4.50 0.10 -19.20
CA ILE A 58 3.74 0.12 -20.46
C ILE A 58 4.48 0.95 -21.51
N GLU A 59 5.01 2.10 -21.14
CA GLU A 59 5.80 2.96 -22.03
C GLU A 59 7.06 2.22 -22.56
N ALA A 60 7.77 1.52 -21.68
CA ALA A 60 9.01 0.81 -22.06
C ALA A 60 8.77 -0.47 -22.88
N ARG A 61 7.65 -1.17 -22.68
CA ARG A 61 7.36 -2.48 -23.29
C ARG A 61 6.30 -2.44 -24.39
N GLY A 62 5.48 -1.40 -24.45
CA GLY A 62 4.26 -1.37 -25.25
C GLY A 62 3.13 -2.25 -24.70
N LEU A 63 3.32 -2.94 -23.59
CA LEU A 63 2.40 -3.85 -22.92
C LEU A 63 2.50 -3.71 -21.41
N SER A 64 1.42 -3.99 -20.70
CA SER A 64 1.40 -4.06 -19.23
C SER A 64 2.40 -5.09 -18.70
N SER A 65 2.84 -4.92 -17.45
CA SER A 65 3.63 -5.94 -16.76
C SER A 65 2.83 -7.24 -16.66
N ALA A 66 3.44 -8.38 -17.04
CA ALA A 66 2.79 -9.68 -16.93
C ALA A 66 3.41 -10.49 -15.78
N ALA A 67 4.70 -10.82 -15.89
CA ALA A 67 5.37 -11.70 -14.94
C ALA A 67 5.50 -11.10 -13.53
N SER A 68 5.82 -9.81 -13.41
CA SER A 68 5.93 -9.17 -12.10
C SER A 68 4.57 -9.01 -11.40
N ALA A 69 3.49 -8.75 -12.14
CA ALA A 69 2.15 -8.71 -11.59
C ALA A 69 1.69 -10.10 -11.14
N ALA A 70 1.93 -11.14 -11.96
CA ALA A 70 1.61 -12.52 -11.60
C ALA A 70 2.38 -12.96 -10.34
N ASN A 71 3.69 -12.64 -10.25
CA ASN A 71 4.49 -12.95 -9.07
C ASN A 71 3.95 -12.25 -7.81
N ALA A 72 3.58 -10.98 -7.93
CA ALA A 72 3.00 -10.23 -6.80
C ALA A 72 1.67 -10.85 -6.33
N ALA A 73 0.81 -11.29 -7.25
CA ALA A 73 -0.44 -11.98 -6.93
C ALA A 73 -0.20 -13.33 -6.23
N ILE A 74 0.78 -14.12 -6.71
CA ILE A 74 1.17 -15.39 -6.09
C ILE A 74 1.72 -15.16 -4.68
N ASP A 75 2.60 -14.18 -4.51
CA ASP A 75 3.15 -13.83 -3.19
C ASP A 75 2.06 -13.36 -2.23
N HIS A 76 1.10 -12.57 -2.70
CA HIS A 76 -0.04 -12.11 -1.90
C HIS A 76 -0.91 -13.29 -1.41
N VAL A 77 -1.26 -14.23 -2.29
CA VAL A 77 -2.05 -15.41 -1.93
C VAL A 77 -1.25 -16.33 -0.99
N ARG A 78 0.04 -16.52 -1.26
CA ARG A 78 0.93 -17.29 -0.37
C ARG A 78 0.94 -16.70 1.04
N ASP A 79 1.14 -15.39 1.17
CA ASP A 79 1.21 -14.71 2.45
C ASP A 79 -0.12 -14.77 3.19
N TRP A 80 -1.24 -14.70 2.47
CA TRP A 80 -2.56 -14.86 3.07
C TRP A 80 -2.78 -16.29 3.58
N VAL A 81 -2.59 -17.30 2.73
CA VAL A 81 -2.94 -18.69 3.03
C VAL A 81 -1.94 -19.34 3.98
N LEU A 82 -0.64 -19.14 3.76
CA LEU A 82 0.43 -19.77 4.57
C LEU A 82 0.84 -18.93 5.77
N GLY A 83 0.42 -17.66 5.80
CA GLY A 83 0.75 -16.74 6.88
C GLY A 83 2.04 -15.96 6.66
N THR A 84 2.12 -14.80 7.30
CA THR A 84 3.24 -13.85 7.16
C THR A 84 4.31 -13.99 8.24
N ASN A 85 4.14 -14.92 9.21
CA ASN A 85 5.02 -15.09 10.37
C ASN A 85 5.26 -13.77 11.13
N GLY A 86 4.19 -12.97 11.29
CA GLY A 86 4.23 -11.67 11.97
C GLY A 86 4.79 -10.52 11.13
N LYS A 87 5.23 -10.76 9.91
CA LYS A 87 5.63 -9.68 8.99
C LYS A 87 4.39 -8.94 8.48
N TRP A 88 4.56 -7.63 8.24
CA TRP A 88 3.51 -6.82 7.67
C TRP A 88 3.51 -6.96 6.14
N VAL A 89 2.30 -7.12 5.61
CA VAL A 89 2.01 -7.01 4.17
C VAL A 89 0.86 -6.01 4.00
N THR A 90 0.69 -5.47 2.82
CA THR A 90 -0.45 -4.60 2.53
C THR A 90 -1.54 -5.40 1.82
N MET A 91 -2.79 -5.27 2.29
CA MET A 91 -3.96 -5.85 1.62
C MET A 91 -5.05 -4.80 1.44
N GLY A 92 -5.75 -4.84 0.30
CA GLY A 92 -7.00 -4.13 0.09
C GLY A 92 -8.12 -4.92 0.77
N ILE A 93 -8.65 -4.40 1.87
CA ILE A 93 -9.68 -5.06 2.68
C ILE A 93 -10.79 -4.08 3.02
N PRO A 94 -12.02 -4.56 3.35
CA PRO A 94 -13.09 -3.70 3.84
C PRO A 94 -12.60 -2.90 5.05
N SER A 95 -12.81 -1.58 5.04
CA SER A 95 -12.48 -0.76 6.21
C SER A 95 -13.36 -1.10 7.40
N ASP A 96 -12.81 -0.99 8.60
CA ASP A 96 -13.52 -1.12 9.89
C ASP A 96 -13.56 0.21 10.65
N GLY A 97 -13.40 1.34 9.97
CA GLY A 97 -13.31 2.67 10.58
C GLY A 97 -11.92 3.02 11.10
N SER A 98 -10.98 2.07 11.14
CA SER A 98 -9.60 2.34 11.53
C SER A 98 -8.99 3.42 10.63
N TYR A 99 -8.09 4.23 11.20
CA TYR A 99 -7.42 5.33 10.51
C TYR A 99 -8.37 6.41 9.97
N GLY A 100 -9.65 6.46 10.42
CA GLY A 100 -10.64 7.40 9.95
C GLY A 100 -11.15 7.13 8.53
N ILE A 101 -10.95 5.91 8.01
CA ILE A 101 -11.46 5.48 6.70
C ILE A 101 -12.87 4.92 6.89
N PRO A 102 -13.90 5.39 6.13
CA PRO A 102 -15.28 4.89 6.25
C PRO A 102 -15.39 3.38 6.07
N GLU A 103 -16.29 2.74 6.82
CA GLU A 103 -16.46 1.27 6.86
C GLU A 103 -16.91 0.65 5.53
N ASP A 104 -17.47 1.43 4.64
CA ASP A 104 -18.01 0.98 3.36
C ASP A 104 -17.02 1.10 2.17
N VAL A 105 -15.75 1.28 2.47
CA VAL A 105 -14.68 1.43 1.47
C VAL A 105 -13.70 0.26 1.54
N MET A 106 -13.31 -0.27 0.39
CA MET A 106 -12.15 -1.16 0.26
C MET A 106 -10.89 -0.33 0.25
N TYR A 107 -9.98 -0.55 1.19
CA TYR A 107 -8.80 0.31 1.37
C TYR A 107 -7.55 -0.51 1.65
N GLY A 108 -6.43 -0.14 1.01
CA GLY A 108 -5.12 -0.75 1.28
C GLY A 108 -4.62 -0.38 2.67
N VAL A 109 -4.39 -1.38 3.51
CA VAL A 109 -3.90 -1.22 4.90
C VAL A 109 -2.88 -2.30 5.25
N PRO A 110 -1.98 -2.07 6.22
CA PRO A 110 -1.06 -3.09 6.69
C PRO A 110 -1.80 -4.16 7.50
N VAL A 111 -1.44 -5.41 7.25
CA VAL A 111 -1.97 -6.58 7.96
C VAL A 111 -0.86 -7.60 8.26
N THR A 112 -1.13 -8.51 9.17
CA THR A 112 -0.46 -9.81 9.29
C THR A 112 -1.44 -10.91 8.93
N CYS A 113 -0.95 -12.07 8.48
CA CYS A 113 -1.79 -13.22 8.15
C CYS A 113 -1.34 -14.46 8.91
N ALA A 114 -2.33 -15.25 9.33
CA ALA A 114 -2.13 -16.57 9.93
C ALA A 114 -3.37 -17.45 9.71
N ASN A 115 -3.18 -18.71 9.39
CA ASN A 115 -4.26 -19.70 9.20
C ASN A 115 -5.32 -19.30 8.16
N GLY A 116 -4.92 -18.58 7.12
CA GLY A 116 -5.83 -18.09 6.07
C GLY A 116 -6.63 -16.83 6.44
N GLU A 117 -6.40 -16.27 7.63
CA GLU A 117 -7.05 -15.06 8.12
C GLU A 117 -6.07 -13.89 8.15
N TYR A 118 -6.56 -12.68 7.93
CA TYR A 118 -5.77 -11.46 8.11
C TYR A 118 -6.13 -10.75 9.42
N THR A 119 -5.13 -10.12 10.02
CA THR A 119 -5.31 -9.22 11.19
C THR A 119 -4.76 -7.86 10.83
N ARG A 120 -5.61 -6.83 10.90
CA ARG A 120 -5.22 -5.45 10.62
C ARG A 120 -4.26 -4.93 11.68
N ILE A 121 -3.18 -4.27 11.23
CA ILE A 121 -2.33 -3.47 12.11
C ILE A 121 -3.08 -2.17 12.38
N LYS A 122 -3.28 -1.85 13.66
CA LYS A 122 -4.03 -0.65 14.11
C LYS A 122 -3.09 0.31 14.83
N ASP A 123 -3.57 1.53 15.04
CA ASP A 123 -2.95 2.55 15.92
C ASP A 123 -1.55 3.01 15.48
N LEU A 124 -1.21 2.86 14.20
CA LEU A 124 0.00 3.47 13.67
C LEU A 124 -0.15 4.99 13.65
N ALA A 125 0.89 5.69 14.07
CA ALA A 125 0.91 7.14 14.05
C ALA A 125 0.81 7.68 12.61
N VAL A 126 -0.11 8.60 12.39
CA VAL A 126 -0.33 9.27 11.10
C VAL A 126 -0.02 10.75 11.28
N ASP A 127 1.04 11.22 10.64
CA ASP A 127 1.38 12.65 10.60
C ASP A 127 0.52 13.40 9.57
N ASP A 128 0.57 14.73 9.59
CA ASP A 128 -0.27 15.58 8.72
C ASP A 128 -0.04 15.32 7.24
N TYR A 129 1.20 15.07 6.82
CA TYR A 129 1.50 14.76 5.43
C TYR A 129 0.89 13.42 5.01
N SER A 130 1.08 12.39 5.84
CA SER A 130 0.50 11.07 5.57
C SER A 130 -1.01 11.11 5.59
N ARG A 131 -1.62 11.90 6.49
CA ARG A 131 -3.07 12.13 6.52
C ARG A 131 -3.55 12.71 5.19
N ALA A 132 -2.92 13.76 4.70
CA ALA A 132 -3.27 14.38 3.43
C ALA A 132 -3.14 13.39 2.24
N MET A 133 -2.12 12.54 2.25
CA MET A 133 -1.96 11.51 1.21
C MET A 133 -3.02 10.41 1.30
N MET A 134 -3.35 9.97 2.53
CA MET A 134 -4.39 8.98 2.77
C MET A 134 -5.78 9.49 2.40
N ASP A 135 -6.08 10.75 2.72
CA ASP A 135 -7.35 11.39 2.38
C ASP A 135 -7.49 11.58 0.86
N LYS A 136 -6.39 11.89 0.17
CA LYS A 136 -6.40 12.02 -1.29
C LYS A 136 -6.78 10.71 -1.99
N THR A 137 -6.21 9.59 -1.59
CA THR A 137 -6.55 8.28 -2.17
C THR A 137 -7.93 7.80 -1.73
N LEU A 138 -8.39 8.15 -0.52
CA LEU A 138 -9.76 7.91 -0.07
C LEU A 138 -10.78 8.65 -0.92
N ALA A 139 -10.56 9.94 -1.18
CA ALA A 139 -11.47 10.75 -2.00
C ALA A 139 -11.67 10.17 -3.41
N GLU A 140 -10.63 9.58 -4.02
CA GLU A 140 -10.74 8.87 -5.29
C GLU A 140 -11.67 7.65 -5.19
N LEU A 141 -11.52 6.83 -4.14
CA LEU A 141 -12.38 5.66 -3.92
C LEU A 141 -13.85 6.05 -3.67
N GLU A 142 -14.07 7.13 -2.93
CA GLU A 142 -15.42 7.68 -2.71
C GLU A 142 -16.04 8.23 -4.00
N GLU A 143 -15.27 8.86 -4.87
CA GLU A 143 -15.71 9.29 -6.21
C GLU A 143 -16.05 8.09 -7.11
N GLU A 144 -15.21 7.07 -7.15
CA GLU A 144 -15.47 5.83 -7.89
C GLU A 144 -16.76 5.15 -7.41
N ARG A 145 -16.95 5.05 -6.11
CA ARG A 145 -18.18 4.52 -5.50
C ARG A 145 -19.41 5.35 -5.85
N ALA A 146 -19.31 6.68 -5.77
CA ALA A 146 -20.40 7.57 -6.14
C ALA A 146 -20.80 7.40 -7.61
N GLY A 147 -19.84 7.18 -8.50
CA GLY A 147 -20.08 6.92 -9.93
C GLY A 147 -20.91 5.67 -10.21
N VAL A 148 -20.88 4.68 -9.32
CA VAL A 148 -21.63 3.40 -9.44
C VAL A 148 -22.75 3.25 -8.43
N ALA A 149 -23.09 4.29 -7.67
CA ALA A 149 -24.11 4.24 -6.60
C ALA A 149 -25.47 3.74 -7.08
N HIS A 150 -25.81 3.93 -8.35
CA HIS A 150 -27.04 3.44 -8.98
C HIS A 150 -27.06 1.92 -9.20
N LEU A 151 -25.94 1.23 -8.99
CA LEU A 151 -25.79 -0.22 -9.12
C LEU A 151 -25.70 -0.92 -7.76
N LEU A 152 -25.51 -0.16 -6.67
CA LEU A 152 -25.43 -0.63 -5.31
C LEU A 152 -26.78 -0.48 -4.60
#